data_9ad490fdda2faa8d0361df0e8b1a43b2
#
_entry.id   9ad490fdda2faa8d0361df0e8b1a43b2
#
_cell.length_a   1.000
_cell.length_b   1.000
_cell.length_c   1.000
_cell.angle_alpha   90.00
_cell.angle_beta   90.00
_cell.angle_gamma   90.00
#
_symmetry.space_group_name_H-M   'P 1'
#
loop_
_entity.id
_entity.type
_entity.pdbx_description
1 polymer ?
#
loop_
_entity_poly.entity_id
_entity_poly.type
_entity_poly.pdbx_seq_one_letter_code
_entity_poly.pdbx_strand_id
1 'polypeptide(L)'
;RVMKELGLQMPVNKLYNPKKPALANDVVSFGGFCSGVVVSEDGLVFTNHHCGFSSIQQHSSVEHDYLKDGFVARNLGEELPNPELYVRFLLRTEDVTKRVLSAAKHAHTESERRVVVDSVMNVIGMEVSEKDSTLTGIVDAYYAGNEFWLSVYRDYNDVRLVFAPPSSVGKFGWD
;
A
#
# COMPACT_ATOMS: atom_id res chain seq x y z
N ARG A 1 3.75 1.80 25.26
CA ARG A 1 4.15 2.60 26.44
C ARG A 1 4.57 3.99 25.99
N VAL A 2 5.57 4.10 25.12
CA VAL A 2 6.12 5.37 24.59
C VAL A 2 5.03 6.31 24.02
N MET A 3 4.11 5.80 23.21
CA MET A 3 3.04 6.63 22.62
C MET A 3 2.16 7.29 23.68
N LYS A 4 1.89 6.60 24.80
CA LYS A 4 1.11 7.18 25.93
C LYS A 4 1.92 8.25 26.65
N GLU A 5 3.21 8.04 26.84
CA GLU A 5 4.13 9.03 27.43
C GLU A 5 4.24 10.28 26.56
N LEU A 6 4.11 10.12 25.23
CA LEU A 6 4.05 11.21 24.25
C LEU A 6 2.66 11.86 24.12
N GLY A 7 1.67 11.46 24.93
CA GLY A 7 0.36 12.09 24.97
C GLY A 7 -0.72 11.41 24.14
N LEU A 8 -0.52 10.19 23.66
CA LEU A 8 -1.57 9.47 22.96
C LEU A 8 -2.77 9.20 23.89
N GLN A 9 -3.92 9.80 23.58
CA GLN A 9 -5.18 9.61 24.32
C GLN A 9 -6.03 8.48 23.74
N MET A 10 -5.86 8.18 22.44
CA MET A 10 -6.57 7.08 21.79
C MET A 10 -6.13 5.72 22.33
N PRO A 11 -7.05 4.75 22.52
CA PRO A 11 -6.69 3.38 22.81
C PRO A 11 -5.80 2.78 21.71
N VAL A 12 -4.69 2.14 22.10
CA VAL A 12 -3.69 1.60 21.14
C VAL A 12 -4.31 0.60 20.15
N ASN A 13 -5.31 -0.17 20.59
CA ASN A 13 -6.01 -1.13 19.72
C ASN A 13 -6.91 -0.49 18.66
N LYS A 14 -7.23 0.80 18.78
CA LYS A 14 -7.86 1.57 17.70
C LYS A 14 -6.85 2.11 16.69
N LEU A 15 -5.61 2.30 17.12
CA LEU A 15 -4.52 2.70 16.25
C LEU A 15 -4.02 1.51 15.42
N TYR A 16 -3.78 0.38 16.08
CA TYR A 16 -3.32 -0.87 15.47
C TYR A 16 -3.92 -2.08 16.19
N ASN A 17 -4.47 -3.01 15.41
CA ASN A 17 -4.99 -4.28 15.91
C ASN A 17 -4.74 -5.38 14.88
N PRO A 18 -4.00 -6.46 15.23
CA PRO A 18 -3.70 -7.53 14.28
C PRO A 18 -4.91 -8.39 13.91
N LYS A 19 -6.05 -8.26 14.63
CA LYS A 19 -7.24 -9.11 14.46
C LYS A 19 -8.49 -8.36 14.01
N LYS A 20 -8.48 -7.03 14.05
CA LYS A 20 -9.65 -6.20 13.72
C LYS A 20 -9.19 -4.95 12.97
N PRO A 21 -10.05 -4.38 12.12
CA PRO A 21 -9.77 -3.09 11.50
C PRO A 21 -9.42 -2.02 12.53
N ALA A 22 -8.39 -1.25 12.22
CA ALA A 22 -7.88 -0.16 13.04
C ALA A 22 -7.35 0.93 12.12
N LEU A 23 -7.06 2.11 12.63
CA LEU A 23 -6.61 3.27 11.86
C LEU A 23 -5.40 2.97 10.94
N ALA A 24 -4.52 2.07 11.36
CA ALA A 24 -3.38 1.64 10.55
C ALA A 24 -3.79 0.94 9.24
N ASN A 25 -5.00 0.39 9.14
CA ASN A 25 -5.50 -0.24 7.90
C ASN A 25 -6.00 0.78 6.88
N ASP A 26 -6.24 2.03 7.30
CA ASP A 26 -6.63 3.12 6.39
C ASP A 26 -5.43 3.69 5.62
N VAL A 27 -4.21 3.33 6.05
CA VAL A 27 -2.98 3.65 5.30
C VAL A 27 -2.77 2.60 4.21
N VAL A 28 -2.67 3.08 2.98
CA VAL A 28 -2.59 2.24 1.79
C VAL A 28 -1.31 2.49 0.99
N SER A 29 -0.87 1.51 0.22
CA SER A 29 0.16 1.71 -0.79
C SER A 29 -0.50 2.29 -2.05
N PHE A 30 0.00 3.42 -2.49
CA PHE A 30 -0.48 4.14 -3.66
C PHE A 30 0.47 3.90 -4.84
N GLY A 31 0.02 3.13 -5.82
CA GLY A 31 0.77 2.77 -7.02
C GLY A 31 2.05 1.95 -6.77
N GLY A 32 2.30 1.49 -5.55
CA GLY A 32 3.53 0.79 -5.17
C GLY A 32 4.74 1.70 -4.91
N PHE A 33 4.62 3.01 -5.10
CA PHE A 33 5.72 3.98 -4.95
C PHE A 33 5.44 5.06 -3.90
N CYS A 34 4.19 5.23 -3.49
CA CYS A 34 3.78 6.19 -2.47
C CYS A 34 2.86 5.52 -1.44
N SER A 35 2.51 6.28 -0.42
CA SER A 35 1.43 5.94 0.51
C SER A 35 0.29 6.93 0.39
N GLY A 36 -0.91 6.47 0.72
CA GLY A 36 -2.11 7.26 0.84
C GLY A 36 -2.85 6.94 2.11
N VAL A 37 -3.88 7.70 2.42
CA VAL A 37 -4.79 7.44 3.52
C VAL A 37 -6.23 7.50 3.03
N VAL A 38 -7.01 6.50 3.39
CA VAL A 38 -8.47 6.46 3.11
C VAL A 38 -9.16 7.37 4.11
N VAL A 39 -10.00 8.28 3.62
CA VAL A 39 -10.66 9.30 4.44
C VAL A 39 -12.18 9.29 4.33
N SER A 40 -12.76 8.37 3.55
CA SER A 40 -14.22 8.17 3.47
C SER A 40 -14.60 6.71 3.27
N GLU A 41 -15.84 6.38 3.56
CA GLU A 41 -16.42 5.04 3.31
C GLU A 41 -16.57 4.75 1.81
N ASP A 42 -16.62 5.78 0.97
CA ASP A 42 -16.73 5.67 -0.49
C ASP A 42 -15.37 5.50 -1.18
N GLY A 43 -14.28 5.32 -0.41
CA GLY A 43 -12.95 5.05 -0.94
C GLY A 43 -12.15 6.28 -1.36
N LEU A 44 -12.47 7.49 -0.83
CA LEU A 44 -11.64 8.66 -1.08
C LEU A 44 -10.27 8.50 -0.43
N VAL A 45 -9.21 8.59 -1.24
CA VAL A 45 -7.83 8.45 -0.81
C VAL A 45 -7.10 9.77 -0.97
N PHE A 46 -6.45 10.22 0.09
CA PHE A 46 -5.52 11.34 0.05
C PHE A 46 -4.09 10.84 -0.06
N THR A 47 -3.31 11.48 -0.90
CA THR A 47 -1.88 11.25 -1.07
C THR A 47 -1.14 12.57 -1.26
N ASN A 48 0.18 12.55 -1.31
CA ASN A 48 0.97 13.75 -1.56
C ASN A 48 0.83 14.20 -3.02
N HIS A 49 0.91 15.50 -3.26
CA HIS A 49 0.79 16.08 -4.59
C HIS A 49 1.79 15.47 -5.60
N HIS A 50 3.05 15.27 -5.18
CA HIS A 50 4.06 14.67 -6.06
C HIS A 50 3.74 13.22 -6.44
N CYS A 51 3.00 12.48 -5.61
CA CYS A 51 2.56 11.12 -5.94
C CYS A 51 1.48 11.10 -7.03
N GLY A 52 0.63 12.12 -7.07
CA GLY A 52 -0.41 12.28 -8.10
C GLY A 52 0.04 13.06 -9.33
N PHE A 53 1.27 13.61 -9.34
CA PHE A 53 1.72 14.53 -10.38
C PHE A 53 1.57 13.98 -11.80
N SER A 54 2.03 12.77 -12.05
CA SER A 54 1.91 12.13 -13.38
C SER A 54 0.46 11.96 -13.81
N SER A 55 -0.44 11.57 -12.90
CA SER A 55 -1.87 11.45 -13.17
C SER A 55 -2.49 12.80 -13.52
N ILE A 56 -2.17 13.85 -12.77
CA ILE A 56 -2.66 15.21 -13.05
C ILE A 56 -2.14 15.67 -14.42
N GLN A 57 -0.87 15.41 -14.72
CA GLN A 57 -0.24 15.79 -16.00
C GLN A 57 -0.86 15.06 -17.19
N GLN A 58 -1.13 13.76 -17.08
CA GLN A 58 -1.76 12.96 -18.15
C GLN A 58 -3.14 13.50 -18.55
N HIS A 59 -3.89 14.04 -17.59
CA HIS A 59 -5.20 14.64 -17.85
C HIS A 59 -5.15 16.11 -18.21
N SER A 60 -3.99 16.77 -18.10
CA SER A 60 -3.82 18.16 -18.48
C SER A 60 -3.66 18.33 -19.99
N SER A 61 -4.18 19.41 -20.51
CA SER A 61 -4.04 19.84 -21.91
C SER A 61 -3.72 21.34 -21.97
N VAL A 62 -3.48 21.85 -23.17
CA VAL A 62 -3.28 23.30 -23.38
C VAL A 62 -4.54 24.10 -23.00
N GLU A 63 -5.72 23.50 -23.17
CA GLU A 63 -7.00 24.14 -22.86
C GLU A 63 -7.41 23.98 -21.39
N HIS A 64 -6.92 22.90 -20.75
CA HIS A 64 -7.22 22.55 -19.35
C HIS A 64 -5.94 22.15 -18.64
N ASP A 65 -5.21 23.12 -18.12
CA ASP A 65 -3.98 22.90 -17.36
C ASP A 65 -4.28 22.61 -15.87
N TYR A 66 -4.60 21.34 -15.57
CA TYR A 66 -4.92 20.93 -14.21
C TYR A 66 -3.74 21.04 -13.23
N LEU A 67 -2.49 21.07 -13.72
CA LEU A 67 -1.34 21.35 -12.88
C LEU A 67 -1.33 22.81 -12.41
N LYS A 68 -1.74 23.73 -13.27
CA LYS A 68 -1.77 25.16 -12.98
C LYS A 68 -3.05 25.58 -12.25
N ASP A 69 -4.19 25.13 -12.76
CA ASP A 69 -5.51 25.65 -12.34
C ASP A 69 -6.17 24.75 -11.28
N GLY A 70 -5.65 23.52 -11.08
CA GLY A 70 -6.25 22.50 -10.23
C GLY A 70 -7.40 21.77 -10.92
N PHE A 71 -7.92 20.75 -10.24
CA PHE A 71 -9.06 19.95 -10.71
C PHE A 71 -9.98 19.58 -9.55
N VAL A 72 -11.28 19.58 -9.79
CA VAL A 72 -12.31 19.11 -8.86
C VAL A 72 -13.43 18.43 -9.63
N ALA A 73 -13.62 17.13 -9.44
CA ALA A 73 -14.82 16.40 -9.87
C ALA A 73 -15.97 16.71 -8.90
N ARG A 74 -17.12 17.11 -9.43
CA ARG A 74 -18.32 17.45 -8.64
C ARG A 74 -19.28 16.26 -8.52
N ASN A 75 -19.06 15.24 -9.32
CA ASN A 75 -19.83 14.00 -9.33
C ASN A 75 -18.97 12.88 -9.95
N LEU A 76 -19.41 11.63 -9.78
CA LEU A 76 -18.69 10.44 -10.27
C LEU A 76 -18.42 10.45 -11.79
N GLY A 77 -19.26 11.11 -12.58
CA GLY A 77 -19.09 11.19 -14.04
C GLY A 77 -17.98 12.14 -14.48
N GLU A 78 -17.52 13.02 -13.60
CA GLU A 78 -16.42 13.96 -13.86
C GLU A 78 -15.07 13.42 -13.39
N GLU A 79 -15.05 12.30 -12.66
CA GLU A 79 -13.81 11.69 -12.19
C GLU A 79 -12.97 11.17 -13.35
N LEU A 80 -11.67 11.42 -13.31
CA LEU A 80 -10.74 11.09 -14.40
C LEU A 80 -10.03 9.76 -14.10
N PRO A 81 -10.23 8.71 -14.92
CA PRO A 81 -9.69 7.39 -14.68
C PRO A 81 -8.16 7.33 -14.88
N ASN A 82 -7.48 6.59 -14.01
CA ASN A 82 -6.03 6.34 -14.10
C ASN A 82 -5.79 4.82 -14.22
N PRO A 83 -5.86 4.24 -15.42
CA PRO A 83 -5.90 2.79 -15.64
C PRO A 83 -4.60 2.06 -15.23
N GLU A 84 -3.48 2.77 -15.13
CA GLU A 84 -2.18 2.19 -14.72
C GLU A 84 -1.92 2.34 -13.21
N LEU A 85 -2.84 2.99 -12.48
CA LEU A 85 -2.72 3.24 -11.06
C LEU A 85 -3.55 2.24 -10.27
N TYR A 86 -3.00 1.76 -9.17
CA TYR A 86 -3.73 0.93 -8.21
C TYR A 86 -3.54 1.41 -6.79
N VAL A 87 -4.49 1.07 -5.92
CA VAL A 87 -4.38 1.27 -4.48
C VAL A 87 -4.42 -0.08 -3.80
N ARG A 88 -3.40 -0.36 -2.97
CA ARG A 88 -3.20 -1.65 -2.30
C ARG A 88 -3.46 -1.53 -0.82
N PHE A 89 -4.38 -2.35 -0.34
CA PHE A 89 -4.77 -2.44 1.07
C PHE A 89 -4.12 -3.65 1.72
N LEU A 90 -3.47 -3.45 2.86
CA LEU A 90 -3.02 -4.54 3.72
C LEU A 90 -4.21 -5.09 4.51
N LEU A 91 -4.57 -6.34 4.26
CA LEU A 91 -5.69 -6.99 4.96
C LEU A 91 -5.25 -7.69 6.24
N ARG A 92 -4.12 -8.40 6.21
CA ARG A 92 -3.56 -9.12 7.34
C ARG A 92 -2.10 -9.45 7.14
N THR A 93 -1.43 -9.77 8.25
CA THR A 93 -0.07 -10.31 8.27
C THR A 93 -0.04 -11.61 9.04
N GLU A 94 0.83 -12.55 8.62
CA GLU A 94 0.99 -13.86 9.23
C GLU A 94 2.48 -14.16 9.40
N ASP A 95 2.89 -14.66 10.58
CA ASP A 95 4.25 -15.15 10.81
C ASP A 95 4.42 -16.51 10.13
N VAL A 96 5.27 -16.59 9.13
CA VAL A 96 5.60 -17.80 8.35
C VAL A 96 7.04 -18.26 8.58
N THR A 97 7.75 -17.67 9.54
CA THR A 97 9.15 -17.90 9.87
C THR A 97 9.47 -19.38 10.03
N LYS A 98 8.67 -20.09 10.83
CA LYS A 98 8.88 -21.52 11.07
C LYS A 98 8.77 -22.34 9.79
N ARG A 99 7.83 -22.00 8.91
CA ARG A 99 7.63 -22.71 7.64
C ARG A 99 8.83 -22.52 6.70
N VAL A 100 9.30 -21.27 6.54
CA VAL A 100 10.43 -20.93 5.69
C VAL A 100 11.72 -21.55 6.22
N LEU A 101 12.04 -21.35 7.50
CA LEU A 101 13.29 -21.87 8.09
C LEU A 101 13.31 -23.41 8.13
N SER A 102 12.17 -24.07 8.36
CA SER A 102 12.12 -25.54 8.33
C SER A 102 12.42 -26.12 6.96
N ALA A 103 11.98 -25.48 5.89
CA ALA A 103 12.27 -25.91 4.52
C ALA A 103 13.77 -25.77 4.19
N ALA A 104 14.41 -24.70 4.68
CA ALA A 104 15.82 -24.45 4.45
C ALA A 104 16.78 -25.24 5.38
N LYS A 105 16.26 -26.06 6.29
CA LYS A 105 17.05 -26.77 7.32
C LYS A 105 18.12 -27.73 6.73
N HIS A 106 17.86 -28.28 5.57
CA HIS A 106 18.74 -29.28 4.93
C HIS A 106 19.62 -28.70 3.82
N ALA A 107 19.64 -27.39 3.63
CA ALA A 107 20.56 -26.74 2.73
C ALA A 107 21.99 -26.81 3.31
N HIS A 108 22.95 -27.23 2.49
CA HIS A 108 24.34 -27.43 2.90
C HIS A 108 25.20 -26.20 2.66
N THR A 109 24.79 -25.31 1.77
CA THR A 109 25.49 -24.07 1.45
C THR A 109 24.56 -22.87 1.58
N GLU A 110 25.15 -21.69 1.76
CA GLU A 110 24.37 -20.45 1.83
C GLU A 110 23.63 -20.15 0.51
N SER A 111 24.22 -20.51 -0.62
CA SER A 111 23.58 -20.39 -1.92
C SER A 111 22.35 -21.28 -2.05
N GLU A 112 22.47 -22.55 -1.67
CA GLU A 112 21.30 -23.46 -1.63
C GLU A 112 20.22 -22.97 -0.67
N ARG A 113 20.62 -22.51 0.52
CA ARG A 113 19.70 -21.97 1.51
C ARG A 113 18.89 -20.80 0.94
N ARG A 114 19.57 -19.88 0.25
CA ARG A 114 18.90 -18.71 -0.36
C ARG A 114 17.88 -19.14 -1.42
N VAL A 115 18.26 -20.05 -2.33
CA VAL A 115 17.34 -20.55 -3.36
C VAL A 115 16.11 -21.22 -2.75
N VAL A 116 16.29 -22.04 -1.70
CA VAL A 116 15.18 -22.71 -1.01
C VAL A 116 14.27 -21.68 -0.32
N VAL A 117 14.85 -20.70 0.39
CA VAL A 117 14.10 -19.64 1.06
C VAL A 117 13.28 -18.84 0.05
N ASP A 118 13.89 -18.37 -1.04
CA ASP A 118 13.20 -17.58 -2.07
C ASP A 118 12.07 -18.40 -2.72
N SER A 119 12.32 -19.69 -2.99
CA SER A 119 11.29 -20.58 -3.55
C SER A 119 10.10 -20.75 -2.60
N VAL A 120 10.36 -21.00 -1.32
CA VAL A 120 9.29 -21.20 -0.33
C VAL A 120 8.51 -19.91 -0.07
N MET A 121 9.18 -18.76 -0.03
CA MET A 121 8.51 -17.45 0.07
C MET A 121 7.54 -17.23 -1.10
N ASN A 122 7.98 -17.52 -2.33
CA ASN A 122 7.15 -17.43 -3.52
C ASN A 122 5.94 -18.37 -3.46
N VAL A 123 6.15 -19.64 -3.08
CA VAL A 123 5.07 -20.62 -2.93
C VAL A 123 4.02 -20.14 -1.93
N ILE A 124 4.45 -19.64 -0.76
CA ILE A 124 3.54 -19.12 0.25
C ILE A 124 2.72 -17.94 -0.30
N GLY A 125 3.34 -17.04 -1.04
CA GLY A 125 2.65 -15.93 -1.69
C GLY A 125 1.63 -16.40 -2.72
N MET A 126 2.00 -17.37 -3.58
CA MET A 126 1.12 -17.92 -4.61
C MET A 126 -0.10 -18.66 -4.03
N GLU A 127 0.04 -19.38 -2.93
CA GLU A 127 -1.08 -20.04 -2.24
C GLU A 127 -2.21 -19.09 -1.84
N VAL A 128 -1.90 -17.81 -1.61
CA VAL A 128 -2.91 -16.77 -1.32
C VAL A 128 -3.76 -16.52 -2.56
N SER A 129 -3.12 -16.28 -3.71
CA SER A 129 -3.79 -15.99 -4.98
C SER A 129 -4.55 -17.23 -5.54
N GLU A 130 -4.06 -18.45 -5.27
CA GLU A 130 -4.74 -19.68 -5.64
C GLU A 130 -6.05 -19.88 -4.86
N LYS A 131 -6.09 -19.47 -3.59
CA LYS A 131 -7.30 -19.54 -2.76
C LYS A 131 -8.30 -18.45 -3.08
N ASP A 132 -7.82 -17.25 -3.39
CA ASP A 132 -8.62 -16.10 -3.77
C ASP A 132 -7.83 -15.25 -4.75
N SER A 133 -8.19 -15.28 -6.03
CA SER A 133 -7.51 -14.56 -7.11
C SER A 133 -7.57 -13.03 -6.98
N THR A 134 -8.39 -12.51 -6.08
CA THR A 134 -8.48 -11.07 -5.77
C THR A 134 -7.44 -10.62 -4.75
N LEU A 135 -6.68 -11.57 -4.20
CA LEU A 135 -5.68 -11.31 -3.17
C LEU A 135 -4.26 -11.54 -3.70
N THR A 136 -3.33 -10.78 -3.16
CA THR A 136 -1.89 -10.91 -3.42
C THR A 136 -1.18 -11.22 -2.12
N GLY A 137 -0.37 -12.29 -2.09
CA GLY A 137 0.49 -12.65 -0.97
C GLY A 137 1.94 -12.26 -1.25
N ILE A 138 2.56 -11.55 -0.32
CA ILE A 138 3.98 -11.21 -0.39
C ILE A 138 4.62 -11.63 0.93
N VAL A 139 5.73 -12.36 0.86
CA VAL A 139 6.52 -12.73 2.02
C VAL A 139 7.78 -11.89 2.05
N ASP A 140 8.00 -11.20 3.15
CA ASP A 140 9.18 -10.38 3.39
C ASP A 140 10.05 -10.98 4.49
N ALA A 141 11.39 -10.88 4.30
CA ALA A 141 12.38 -11.27 5.28
C ALA A 141 12.78 -10.06 6.15
N TYR A 142 12.74 -10.25 7.47
CA TYR A 142 13.14 -9.25 8.45
C TYR A 142 14.35 -9.73 9.25
N TYR A 143 15.04 -8.78 9.89
CA TYR A 143 16.19 -9.05 10.76
C TYR A 143 17.22 -9.96 10.12
N ALA A 144 17.65 -9.60 8.89
CA ALA A 144 18.61 -10.36 8.11
C ALA A 144 18.21 -11.84 7.85
N GLY A 145 16.92 -12.11 7.66
CA GLY A 145 16.40 -13.45 7.38
C GLY A 145 16.17 -14.32 8.61
N ASN A 146 16.01 -13.70 9.78
CA ASN A 146 15.64 -14.40 11.01
C ASN A 146 14.12 -14.48 11.23
N GLU A 147 13.36 -13.60 10.59
CA GLU A 147 11.89 -13.61 10.60
C GLU A 147 11.34 -13.47 9.20
N PHE A 148 10.22 -14.13 8.93
CA PHE A 148 9.51 -14.09 7.64
C PHE A 148 8.04 -13.85 7.91
N TRP A 149 7.50 -12.81 7.27
CA TRP A 149 6.10 -12.40 7.43
C TRP A 149 5.39 -12.38 6.10
N LEU A 150 4.28 -13.12 6.00
CA LEU A 150 3.36 -13.03 4.89
C LEU A 150 2.44 -11.84 5.10
N SER A 151 2.43 -10.93 4.14
CA SER A 151 1.46 -9.84 4.03
C SER A 151 0.45 -10.19 2.94
N VAL A 152 -0.82 -10.11 3.26
CA VAL A 152 -1.93 -10.36 2.33
C VAL A 152 -2.60 -9.06 1.98
N TYR A 153 -2.66 -8.77 0.70
CA TYR A 153 -3.15 -7.51 0.15
C TYR A 153 -4.35 -7.72 -0.76
N ARG A 154 -5.13 -6.65 -0.92
CA ARG A 154 -6.10 -6.48 -1.99
C ARG A 154 -5.79 -5.23 -2.78
N ASP A 155 -5.79 -5.36 -4.11
CA ASP A 155 -5.54 -4.28 -5.04
C ASP A 155 -6.87 -3.80 -5.64
N TYR A 156 -7.02 -2.47 -5.72
CA TYR A 156 -8.11 -1.80 -6.42
C TYR A 156 -7.52 -1.04 -7.60
N ASN A 157 -7.94 -1.38 -8.81
CA ASN A 157 -7.38 -0.86 -10.06
C ASN A 157 -8.24 0.25 -10.71
N ASP A 158 -9.50 0.44 -10.28
CA ASP A 158 -10.30 1.58 -10.69
C ASP A 158 -9.99 2.77 -9.79
N VAL A 159 -8.89 3.44 -10.09
CA VAL A 159 -8.44 4.63 -9.37
C VAL A 159 -8.68 5.85 -10.24
N ARG A 160 -9.31 6.87 -9.68
CA ARG A 160 -9.71 8.06 -10.40
C ARG A 160 -9.23 9.32 -9.71
N LEU A 161 -8.83 10.31 -10.51
CA LEU A 161 -8.53 11.64 -10.01
C LEU A 161 -9.84 12.37 -9.70
N VAL A 162 -10.02 12.73 -8.43
CA VAL A 162 -11.20 13.42 -7.91
C VAL A 162 -10.90 14.88 -7.61
N PHE A 163 -9.70 15.14 -7.08
CA PHE A 163 -9.26 16.47 -6.71
C PHE A 163 -7.75 16.61 -6.85
N ALA A 164 -7.32 17.72 -7.38
CA ALA A 164 -5.93 18.15 -7.35
C ALA A 164 -5.87 19.68 -7.12
N PRO A 165 -5.17 20.16 -6.09
CA PRO A 165 -4.93 21.60 -5.96
C PRO A 165 -3.98 22.07 -7.07
N PRO A 166 -3.99 23.37 -7.42
CA PRO A 166 -2.94 23.96 -8.24
C PRO A 166 -1.55 23.66 -7.68
N SER A 167 -0.56 23.45 -8.55
CA SER A 167 0.81 23.13 -8.12
C SER A 167 1.43 24.20 -7.21
N SER A 168 1.00 25.45 -7.33
CA SER A 168 1.41 26.53 -6.42
C SER A 168 1.01 26.30 -4.95
N VAL A 169 -0.03 25.48 -4.72
CA VAL A 169 -0.49 25.06 -3.40
C VAL A 169 -0.02 23.65 -3.08
N GLY A 170 -0.15 22.71 -4.05
CA GLY A 170 0.18 21.31 -3.86
C GLY A 170 1.67 21.03 -3.59
N LYS A 171 2.56 21.90 -4.07
CA LYS A 171 4.00 21.84 -3.80
C LYS A 171 4.44 22.70 -2.59
N PHE A 172 3.50 23.28 -1.86
CA PHE A 172 3.83 24.10 -0.71
C PHE A 172 4.56 23.30 0.38
N GLY A 173 5.68 23.85 0.86
CA GLY A 173 6.46 23.23 1.92
C GLY A 173 7.43 22.13 1.47
N TRP A 174 7.52 21.91 0.16
CA TRP A 174 8.56 21.08 -0.39
C TRP A 174 9.63 21.90 -1.06
N ASP A 175 10.84 21.44 -0.91
CA ASP A 175 11.86 20.97 -1.85
C ASP A 175 13.20 21.00 -1.45
#